data_f295d64547e8ab0711bbdf806ca9733f
#
_entry.id   f295d64547e8ab0711bbdf806ca9733f
#
_cell.length_a   1.000
_cell.length_b   1.000
_cell.length_c   1.000
_cell.angle_alpha   90.00
_cell.angle_beta   90.00
_cell.angle_gamma   90.00
#
_symmetry.space_group_name_H-M   'P 1'
#
loop_
_entity.id
_entity.type
_entity.pdbx_description
1 polymer ?
#
loop_
_entity_poly.entity_id
_entity_poly.type
_entity_poly.pdbx_seq_one_letter_code
_entity_poly.pdbx_strand_id
1 'polypeptide(L)'
;MFDVILIGCGITGAATAYELSKYRLSVAVLERENDVACGATKANSAILHAGYDPEPGSLMARCNVRGAALARELCRKLDVPYRPTGSLVIAFHAGERAALEALYARGLRNGCLLYTSPSPRDRTRSR
;
A
#
# COMPACT_ATOMS: atom_id res chain seq x y z
N MET A 1 -32.28 -11.85 -9.14
CA MET A 1 -31.09 -12.71 -8.99
C MET A 1 -29.87 -11.82 -9.15
N PHE A 2 -28.86 -11.90 -8.30
CA PHE A 2 -27.63 -11.11 -8.43
C PHE A 2 -26.61 -11.86 -9.28
N ASP A 3 -25.86 -11.14 -10.10
CA ASP A 3 -24.78 -11.71 -10.90
C ASP A 3 -23.54 -11.96 -10.03
N VAL A 4 -23.30 -11.11 -9.01
CA VAL A 4 -22.18 -11.23 -8.07
C VAL A 4 -22.64 -10.94 -6.66
N ILE A 5 -22.14 -11.72 -5.72
CA ILE A 5 -22.33 -11.49 -4.28
C ILE A 5 -20.94 -11.34 -3.66
N LEU A 6 -20.70 -10.20 -2.99
CA LEU A 6 -19.49 -9.95 -2.21
C LEU A 6 -19.80 -10.16 -0.74
N ILE A 7 -18.97 -10.94 -0.05
CA ILE A 7 -19.09 -11.19 1.38
C ILE A 7 -18.06 -10.38 2.13
N GLY A 8 -18.54 -9.45 2.95
CA GLY A 8 -17.76 -8.49 3.69
C GLY A 8 -17.57 -7.14 2.98
N CYS A 9 -17.79 -6.05 3.72
CA CYS A 9 -17.64 -4.67 3.24
C CYS A 9 -16.49 -3.93 3.96
N GLY A 10 -15.37 -4.63 4.17
CA GLY A 10 -14.09 -3.99 4.45
C GLY A 10 -13.51 -3.37 3.19
N ILE A 11 -12.29 -2.79 3.26
CA ILE A 11 -11.65 -2.10 2.13
C ILE A 11 -11.58 -2.98 0.87
N THR A 12 -11.32 -4.27 1.00
CA THR A 12 -11.23 -5.20 -0.14
C THR A 12 -12.58 -5.37 -0.82
N GLY A 13 -13.64 -5.65 -0.05
CA GLY A 13 -14.98 -5.81 -0.59
C GLY A 13 -15.52 -4.51 -1.19
N ALA A 14 -15.34 -3.39 -0.50
CA ALA A 14 -15.75 -2.09 -0.99
C ALA A 14 -15.03 -1.70 -2.28
N ALA A 15 -13.70 -1.89 -2.36
CA ALA A 15 -12.93 -1.62 -3.58
C ALA A 15 -13.35 -2.54 -4.74
N THR A 16 -13.64 -3.81 -4.45
CA THR A 16 -14.15 -4.75 -5.45
C THR A 16 -15.52 -4.33 -5.97
N ALA A 17 -16.43 -3.93 -5.07
CA ALA A 17 -17.75 -3.42 -5.45
C ALA A 17 -17.64 -2.16 -6.32
N TYR A 18 -16.73 -1.24 -5.95
CA TYR A 18 -16.44 -0.03 -6.73
C TYR A 18 -15.94 -0.38 -8.15
N GLU A 19 -15.03 -1.33 -8.29
CA GLU A 19 -14.56 -1.76 -9.61
C GLU A 19 -15.68 -2.44 -10.41
N LEU A 20 -16.49 -3.30 -9.79
CA LEU A 20 -17.61 -3.97 -10.44
C LEU A 20 -18.73 -3.01 -10.85
N SER A 21 -18.89 -1.87 -10.17
CA SER A 21 -19.91 -0.87 -10.53
C SER A 21 -19.69 -0.23 -11.91
N LYS A 22 -18.50 -0.40 -12.50
CA LYS A 22 -18.19 0.04 -13.87
C LYS A 22 -18.78 -0.88 -14.95
N TYR A 23 -19.34 -2.00 -14.56
CA TYR A 23 -19.93 -3.00 -15.45
C TYR A 23 -21.43 -3.07 -15.26
N ARG A 24 -22.14 -3.57 -16.27
CA ARG A 24 -23.60 -3.79 -16.20
C ARG A 24 -23.89 -5.10 -15.47
N LEU A 25 -23.63 -5.11 -14.16
CA LEU A 25 -23.81 -6.25 -13.27
C LEU A 25 -24.74 -5.86 -12.11
N SER A 26 -25.56 -6.81 -11.70
CA SER A 26 -26.33 -6.74 -10.46
C SER A 26 -25.45 -7.27 -9.32
N VAL A 27 -24.94 -6.39 -8.46
CA VAL A 27 -24.02 -6.75 -7.39
C VAL A 27 -24.68 -6.55 -6.04
N ALA A 28 -24.58 -7.55 -5.17
CA ALA A 28 -24.94 -7.43 -3.75
C ALA A 28 -23.69 -7.51 -2.89
N VAL A 29 -23.63 -6.67 -1.85
CA VAL A 29 -22.60 -6.72 -0.81
C VAL A 29 -23.27 -7.10 0.50
N LEU A 30 -22.80 -8.18 1.11
CA LEU A 30 -23.30 -8.67 2.40
C LEU A 30 -22.27 -8.36 3.48
N GLU A 31 -22.66 -7.61 4.49
CA GLU A 31 -21.82 -7.32 5.66
C GLU A 31 -22.46 -7.92 6.91
N ARG A 32 -21.65 -8.50 7.77
CA ARG A 32 -22.10 -9.14 9.01
C ARG A 32 -22.39 -8.10 10.09
N GLU A 33 -21.60 -7.06 10.13
CA GLU A 33 -21.71 -6.02 11.13
C GLU A 33 -22.81 -5.01 10.75
N ASN A 34 -23.17 -4.14 11.68
CA ASN A 34 -24.20 -3.11 11.48
C ASN A 34 -23.74 -1.93 10.61
N ASP A 35 -22.43 -1.89 10.27
CA ASP A 35 -21.86 -0.85 9.42
C ASP A 35 -20.66 -1.42 8.63
N VAL A 36 -20.25 -0.71 7.61
CA VAL A 36 -19.09 -1.08 6.78
C VAL A 36 -17.77 -0.84 7.52
N ALA A 37 -16.72 -1.53 7.10
CA ALA A 37 -15.36 -1.34 7.59
C ALA A 37 -15.13 -1.62 9.09
N CYS A 38 -16.04 -2.26 9.80
CA CYS A 38 -15.96 -2.48 11.25
C CYS A 38 -14.83 -3.42 11.71
N GLY A 39 -14.18 -4.15 10.80
CA GLY A 39 -13.05 -5.03 11.09
C GLY A 39 -11.68 -4.36 10.97
N ALA A 40 -10.72 -5.08 10.38
CA ALA A 40 -9.34 -4.63 10.19
C ALA A 40 -9.22 -3.30 9.43
N THR A 41 -10.17 -2.98 8.57
CA THR A 41 -10.20 -1.71 7.82
C THR A 41 -10.30 -0.49 8.74
N LYS A 42 -11.03 -0.58 9.85
CA LYS A 42 -11.12 0.47 10.87
C LYS A 42 -9.92 0.47 11.82
N ALA A 43 -9.34 -0.71 12.06
CA ALA A 43 -8.31 -0.95 13.06
C ALA A 43 -6.91 -1.07 12.43
N ASN A 44 -6.47 -0.05 11.70
CA ASN A 44 -5.14 0.00 11.09
C ASN A 44 -4.56 1.43 11.16
N SER A 45 -3.31 1.58 10.76
CA SER A 45 -2.58 2.86 10.81
C SER A 45 -2.81 3.76 9.58
N ALA A 46 -3.64 3.36 8.63
CA ALA A 46 -3.91 4.06 7.37
C ALA A 46 -2.64 4.37 6.55
N ILE A 47 -1.62 3.53 6.64
CA ILE A 47 -0.38 3.67 5.89
C ILE A 47 -0.47 2.86 4.60
N LEU A 48 -0.27 3.51 3.46
CA LEU A 48 -0.08 2.86 2.19
C LEU A 48 1.39 2.46 2.03
N HIS A 49 1.65 1.17 2.10
CA HIS A 49 3.00 0.63 1.97
C HIS A 49 3.53 0.79 0.54
N ALA A 50 4.80 1.19 0.40
CA ALA A 50 5.41 1.44 -0.89
C ALA A 50 5.74 0.18 -1.70
N GLY A 51 5.86 -0.98 -1.05
CA GLY A 51 6.11 -2.27 -1.70
C GLY A 51 7.56 -2.73 -1.68
N TYR A 52 8.43 -2.12 -0.90
CA TYR A 52 9.84 -2.54 -0.82
C TYR A 52 10.06 -3.79 0.05
N ASP A 53 9.16 -4.06 1.00
CA ASP A 53 9.34 -5.13 2.00
C ASP A 53 8.93 -6.53 1.51
N PRO A 54 7.84 -6.73 0.77
CA PRO A 54 7.41 -8.07 0.36
C PRO A 54 8.42 -8.80 -0.52
N GLU A 55 8.40 -10.13 -0.43
CA GLU A 55 9.26 -10.97 -1.26
C GLU A 55 9.02 -10.75 -2.77
N PRO A 56 10.08 -10.51 -3.56
CA PRO A 56 9.96 -10.26 -4.98
C PRO A 56 9.25 -11.39 -5.73
N GLY A 57 8.38 -11.02 -6.68
CA GLY A 57 7.58 -11.97 -7.46
C GLY A 57 6.31 -12.46 -6.75
N SER A 58 6.16 -12.21 -5.45
CA SER A 58 4.95 -12.58 -4.71
C SER A 58 3.73 -11.75 -5.16
N LEU A 59 2.52 -12.31 -4.95
CA LEU A 59 1.29 -11.57 -5.17
C LEU A 59 1.22 -10.32 -4.28
N MET A 60 1.72 -10.41 -3.04
CA MET A 60 1.80 -9.30 -2.11
C MET A 60 2.64 -8.15 -2.68
N ALA A 61 3.83 -8.42 -3.22
CA ALA A 61 4.69 -7.40 -3.83
C ALA A 61 3.98 -6.70 -5.00
N ARG A 62 3.40 -7.48 -5.91
CA ARG A 62 2.68 -6.94 -7.09
C ARG A 62 1.47 -6.09 -6.69
N CYS A 63 0.64 -6.59 -5.77
CA CYS A 63 -0.55 -5.86 -5.31
C CYS A 63 -0.17 -4.59 -4.54
N ASN A 64 0.90 -4.65 -3.73
CA ASN A 64 1.36 -3.53 -2.93
C ASN A 64 1.85 -2.37 -3.81
N VAL A 65 2.77 -2.64 -4.74
CA VAL A 65 3.30 -1.62 -5.66
C VAL A 65 2.20 -1.05 -6.54
N ARG A 66 1.35 -1.92 -7.11
CA ARG A 66 0.22 -1.47 -7.94
C ARG A 66 -0.80 -0.67 -7.13
N GLY A 67 -1.11 -1.12 -5.92
CA GLY A 67 -2.03 -0.42 -5.01
C GLY A 67 -1.53 0.96 -4.64
N ALA A 68 -0.24 1.10 -4.30
CA ALA A 68 0.38 2.38 -3.99
C ALA A 68 0.30 3.36 -5.18
N ALA A 69 0.54 2.87 -6.40
CA ALA A 69 0.43 3.68 -7.61
C ALA A 69 -1.01 4.16 -7.88
N LEU A 70 -2.01 3.31 -7.64
CA LEU A 70 -3.42 3.63 -7.86
C LEU A 70 -4.02 4.51 -6.76
N ALA A 71 -3.49 4.42 -5.54
CA ALA A 71 -4.08 5.03 -4.35
C ALA A 71 -4.25 6.55 -4.47
N ARG A 72 -3.27 7.24 -5.04
CA ARG A 72 -3.32 8.70 -5.20
C ARG A 72 -4.52 9.14 -6.04
N GLU A 73 -4.75 8.49 -7.16
CA GLU A 73 -5.88 8.80 -8.05
C GLU A 73 -7.21 8.40 -7.42
N LEU A 74 -7.24 7.23 -6.79
CA LEU A 74 -8.44 6.71 -6.13
C LEU A 74 -8.86 7.61 -4.97
N CYS A 75 -7.92 8.02 -4.12
CA CYS A 75 -8.19 8.95 -3.03
C CYS A 75 -8.75 10.28 -3.55
N ARG A 76 -8.18 10.82 -4.64
CA ARG A 76 -8.71 12.03 -5.27
C ARG A 76 -10.13 11.86 -5.80
N LYS A 77 -10.44 10.72 -6.43
CA LYS A 77 -11.77 10.42 -6.97
C LYS A 77 -12.83 10.24 -5.89
N LEU A 78 -12.43 9.69 -4.75
CA LEU A 78 -13.32 9.39 -3.63
C LEU A 78 -13.32 10.46 -2.54
N ASP A 79 -12.64 11.59 -2.78
CA ASP A 79 -12.46 12.70 -1.81
C ASP A 79 -11.89 12.22 -0.46
N VAL A 80 -10.95 11.28 -0.50
CA VAL A 80 -10.25 10.76 0.67
C VAL A 80 -8.96 11.54 0.87
N PRO A 81 -8.70 12.11 2.05
CA PRO A 81 -7.44 12.79 2.33
C PRO A 81 -6.23 11.88 2.11
N TYR A 82 -5.28 12.33 1.30
CA TYR A 82 -4.05 11.61 0.99
C TYR A 82 -2.83 12.52 1.17
N ARG A 83 -1.86 12.06 1.95
CA ARG A 83 -0.62 12.78 2.22
C ARG A 83 0.59 11.96 1.74
N PRO A 84 1.30 12.38 0.71
CA PRO A 84 2.50 11.68 0.21
C PRO A 84 3.72 12.03 1.08
N THR A 85 3.73 11.57 2.32
CA THR A 85 4.80 11.86 3.29
C THR A 85 6.08 11.08 3.03
N GLY A 86 5.99 9.98 2.26
CA GLY A 86 7.07 9.01 2.14
C GLY A 86 7.29 8.21 3.42
N SER A 87 8.29 7.34 3.39
CA SER A 87 8.78 6.62 4.57
C SER A 87 10.30 6.54 4.54
N LEU A 88 10.91 6.54 5.72
CA LEU A 88 12.36 6.43 5.89
C LEU A 88 12.67 5.10 6.59
N VAL A 89 13.63 4.38 6.06
CA VAL A 89 14.26 3.24 6.74
C VAL A 89 15.68 3.67 7.11
N ILE A 90 16.00 3.62 8.37
CA ILE A 90 17.24 4.18 8.93
C ILE A 90 18.06 3.05 9.56
N ALA A 91 19.33 2.99 9.21
CA ALA A 91 20.33 2.21 9.94
C ALA A 91 21.00 3.11 10.99
N PHE A 92 20.98 2.71 12.25
CA PHE A 92 21.57 3.48 13.36
C PHE A 92 23.06 3.15 13.57
N HIS A 93 23.52 1.99 13.11
CA HIS A 93 24.90 1.54 13.22
C HIS A 93 25.33 0.73 12.01
N ALA A 94 26.65 0.60 11.84
CA ALA A 94 27.26 -0.04 10.68
C ALA A 94 26.80 -1.51 10.46
N GLY A 95 26.48 -2.23 11.54
CA GLY A 95 25.99 -3.61 11.44
C GLY A 95 24.63 -3.77 10.76
N GLU A 96 23.82 -2.71 10.68
CA GLU A 96 22.50 -2.73 10.02
C GLU A 96 22.57 -2.36 8.53
N ARG A 97 23.73 -1.90 8.07
CA ARG A 97 23.90 -1.42 6.70
C ARG A 97 23.59 -2.50 5.66
N ALA A 98 24.06 -3.72 5.89
CA ALA A 98 23.82 -4.85 4.98
C ALA A 98 22.31 -5.16 4.85
N ALA A 99 21.56 -5.09 5.95
CA ALA A 99 20.11 -5.27 5.94
C ALA A 99 19.41 -4.16 5.16
N LEU A 100 19.84 -2.90 5.32
CA LEU A 100 19.31 -1.76 4.58
C LEU A 100 19.58 -1.89 3.07
N GLU A 101 20.78 -2.29 2.69
CA GLU A 101 21.16 -2.54 1.29
C GLU A 101 20.34 -3.69 0.66
N ALA A 102 20.13 -4.77 1.43
CA ALA A 102 19.29 -5.89 0.99
C ALA A 102 17.83 -5.47 0.79
N LEU A 103 17.29 -4.64 1.69
CA LEU A 103 15.94 -4.11 1.59
C LEU A 103 15.79 -3.17 0.38
N TYR A 104 16.78 -2.32 0.14
CA TYR A 104 16.84 -1.46 -1.03
C TYR A 104 16.84 -2.27 -2.33
N ALA A 105 17.71 -3.28 -2.44
CA ALA A 105 17.77 -4.17 -3.60
C ALA A 105 16.44 -4.93 -3.82
N ARG A 106 15.76 -5.33 -2.74
CA ARG A 106 14.43 -5.96 -2.78
C ARG A 106 13.39 -4.99 -3.33
N GLY A 107 13.36 -3.78 -2.85
CA GLY A 107 12.43 -2.75 -3.31
C GLY A 107 12.59 -2.42 -4.80
N LEU A 108 13.83 -2.35 -5.30
CA LEU A 108 14.10 -2.18 -6.73
C LEU A 108 13.55 -3.35 -7.56
N ARG A 109 13.75 -4.59 -7.10
CA ARG A 109 13.18 -5.78 -7.77
C ARG A 109 11.66 -5.79 -7.79
N ASN A 110 11.02 -5.21 -6.78
CA ASN A 110 9.57 -5.06 -6.72
C ASN A 110 9.02 -3.91 -7.59
N GLY A 111 9.90 -3.09 -8.18
CA GLY A 111 9.50 -1.90 -8.94
C GLY A 111 9.08 -0.73 -8.06
N CYS A 112 9.48 -0.72 -6.77
CA CYS A 112 9.23 0.37 -5.86
C CYS A 112 10.14 1.56 -6.18
N LEU A 113 9.60 2.78 -6.15
CA LEU A 113 10.40 3.99 -6.26
C LEU A 113 11.10 4.26 -4.93
N LEU A 114 12.41 4.04 -4.93
CA LEU A 114 13.26 4.24 -3.77
C LEU A 114 14.31 5.30 -4.07
N TYR A 115 14.60 6.11 -3.08
CA TYR A 115 15.69 7.08 -3.13
C TYR A 115 16.66 6.78 -1.98
N THR A 116 17.96 6.72 -2.30
CA THR A 116 19.00 6.77 -1.28
C THR A 116 19.50 8.20 -1.17
N SER A 117 19.51 8.74 0.04
CA SER A 117 20.12 10.03 0.31
C SER A 117 21.18 9.84 1.39
N PRO A 118 22.40 10.33 1.19
CA PRO A 118 23.36 10.39 2.28
C PRO A 118 22.79 11.27 3.40
N SER A 119 23.00 10.86 4.66
CA SER A 119 22.63 11.66 5.82
C SER A 119 23.25 13.07 5.69
N PRO A 120 22.56 14.12 6.13
CA PRO A 120 23.16 15.46 6.22
C PRO A 120 24.47 15.49 6.99
N ARG A 121 24.68 14.55 7.93
CA ARG A 121 25.96 14.36 8.66
C ARG A 121 27.08 13.83 7.78
N ASP A 122 26.76 13.08 6.74
CA ASP A 122 27.77 12.49 5.85
C ASP A 122 28.32 13.54 4.87
N ARG A 123 27.54 14.57 4.55
CA ARG A 123 28.00 15.73 3.76
C ARG A 123 29.04 16.57 4.47
N THR A 124 29.05 16.58 5.80
CA THR A 124 30.01 17.39 6.57
C THR A 124 31.33 16.67 6.81
N ARG A 125 31.44 15.37 6.52
CA ARG A 125 32.69 14.59 6.66
C ARG A 125 33.53 14.49 5.39
N SER A 126 33.05 14.99 4.26
CA SER A 126 33.76 14.97 2.97
C SER A 126 34.33 16.34 2.57
N ARG A 127 34.76 17.13 3.57
CA ARG A 127 35.59 18.36 3.38
C ARG A 127 36.86 18.24 4.21
#